data_52162ae67ef746cabaaec562c22f966b
#
_entry.id   52162ae67ef746cabaaec562c22f966b
#
_cell.length_a   1.000
_cell.length_b   1.000
_cell.length_c   1.000
_cell.angle_alpha   90.00
_cell.angle_beta   90.00
_cell.angle_gamma   90.00
#
_symmetry.space_group_name_H-M   'P 1'
#
loop_
_entity.id
_entity.type
_entity.pdbx_description
1 polymer ?
#
loop_
_entity_poly.entity_id
_entity_poly.type
_entity_poly.pdbx_seq_one_letter_code
_entity_poly.pdbx_strand_id
1 'polypeptide(L)'
;MDLSTITPLILTYNEAPNLDRTLQQLTWAHRIVVIDSQSTDETLEILSRYPQVETFQRRFDTHAQQWNYGLEQVNTEWILSLDADYILTNALINEFKYLSPPVDIAGYFARYRYCIFGKPLRGTILPPRQVLFRKSRSIYIDDGHTQLLQVNGNSGQLKGYIHHDDRKPLSRWLWAQNRYMVIEAKKLLQTPTAQLSLGDKIRKQKLLAPFVILIYCLILKGGLLDGWRGLYYALQRMFAELLLSLHLIEADQNPTNHRPG
;
A
#
# COMPACT_ATOMS: atom_id res chain seq x y z
N MET A 1 -24.63 -1.42 2.36
CA MET A 1 -24.56 -0.98 3.77
C MET A 1 -24.76 0.53 3.85
N ASP A 2 -25.19 1.04 5.00
CA ASP A 2 -25.21 2.47 5.22
C ASP A 2 -23.76 2.98 5.29
N LEU A 3 -23.42 3.96 4.44
CA LEU A 3 -22.08 4.55 4.40
C LEU A 3 -21.69 5.26 5.70
N SER A 4 -22.67 5.71 6.51
CA SER A 4 -22.42 6.29 7.82
C SER A 4 -21.79 5.32 8.83
N THR A 5 -21.92 4.01 8.58
CA THR A 5 -21.31 2.96 9.40
C THR A 5 -19.86 2.68 9.06
N ILE A 6 -19.32 3.32 8.02
CA ILE A 6 -17.93 3.16 7.56
C ILE A 6 -17.14 4.42 7.91
N THR A 7 -16.03 4.28 8.63
CA THR A 7 -15.07 5.36 8.83
C THR A 7 -13.80 5.08 8.04
N PRO A 8 -13.44 5.92 7.06
CA PRO A 8 -12.11 5.91 6.48
C PRO A 8 -11.04 6.25 7.53
N LEU A 9 -9.98 5.44 7.58
CA LEU A 9 -8.81 5.64 8.40
C LEU A 9 -7.59 5.76 7.50
N ILE A 10 -6.85 6.87 7.62
CA ILE A 10 -5.73 7.21 6.75
C ILE A 10 -4.49 7.48 7.60
N LEU A 11 -3.34 6.93 7.21
CA LEU A 11 -2.05 7.34 7.74
C LEU A 11 -1.38 8.32 6.79
N THR A 12 -0.75 9.38 7.35
CA THR A 12 -0.06 10.40 6.57
C THR A 12 1.33 10.73 7.11
N TYR A 13 2.24 11.04 6.18
CA TYR A 13 3.51 11.69 6.46
C TYR A 13 4.03 12.38 5.20
N ASN A 14 3.94 13.71 5.14
CA ASN A 14 4.34 14.51 3.99
C ASN A 14 3.64 14.04 2.70
N GLU A 15 2.30 14.10 2.72
CA GLU A 15 1.41 13.62 1.66
C GLU A 15 0.68 14.76 0.91
N ALA A 16 1.14 16.00 1.03
CA ALA A 16 0.56 17.16 0.33
C ALA A 16 0.32 16.92 -1.17
N PRO A 17 1.20 16.23 -1.93
CA PRO A 17 0.96 15.96 -3.36
C PRO A 17 -0.22 15.02 -3.66
N ASN A 18 -0.69 14.25 -2.67
CA ASN A 18 -1.64 13.16 -2.87
C ASN A 18 -2.99 13.37 -2.18
N LEU A 19 -2.95 13.89 -0.96
CA LEU A 19 -4.02 13.81 0.02
C LEU A 19 -5.33 14.45 -0.42
N ASP A 20 -5.28 15.62 -1.08
CA ASP A 20 -6.47 16.32 -1.56
C ASP A 20 -7.32 15.44 -2.50
N ARG A 21 -6.68 14.73 -3.43
CA ARG A 21 -7.38 13.82 -4.38
C ARG A 21 -8.00 12.62 -3.69
N THR A 22 -7.36 12.11 -2.65
CA THR A 22 -7.89 11.01 -1.83
C THR A 22 -9.12 11.48 -1.07
N LEU A 23 -9.04 12.63 -0.40
CA LEU A 23 -10.15 13.19 0.39
C LEU A 23 -11.35 13.60 -0.46
N GLN A 24 -11.13 14.09 -1.70
CA GLN A 24 -12.22 14.39 -2.64
C GLN A 24 -13.09 13.17 -2.97
N GLN A 25 -12.56 11.96 -2.91
CA GLN A 25 -13.32 10.72 -3.12
C GLN A 25 -13.99 10.19 -1.83
N LEU A 26 -13.79 10.87 -0.72
CA LEU A 26 -14.32 10.48 0.59
C LEU A 26 -15.38 11.46 1.13
N THR A 27 -15.90 12.36 0.29
CA THR A 27 -16.92 13.35 0.66
C THR A 27 -18.24 12.73 1.12
N TRP A 28 -18.46 11.46 0.85
CA TRP A 28 -19.60 10.68 1.33
C TRP A 28 -19.46 10.26 2.81
N ALA A 29 -18.25 10.28 3.37
CA ALA A 29 -17.99 9.86 4.75
C ALA A 29 -18.40 10.97 5.73
N HIS A 30 -19.12 10.60 6.77
CA HIS A 30 -19.51 11.54 7.83
C HIS A 30 -18.30 11.95 8.69
N ARG A 31 -17.35 11.05 8.83
CA ARG A 31 -16.12 11.24 9.59
C ARG A 31 -14.98 10.50 8.91
N ILE A 32 -13.83 11.15 8.84
CA ILE A 32 -12.56 10.57 8.36
C ILE A 32 -11.54 10.74 9.48
N VAL A 33 -10.92 9.66 9.90
CA VAL A 33 -9.83 9.68 10.90
C VAL A 33 -8.51 9.68 10.17
N VAL A 34 -7.65 10.63 10.47
CA VAL A 34 -6.31 10.73 9.91
C VAL A 34 -5.28 10.73 11.03
N ILE A 35 -4.31 9.83 10.95
CA ILE A 35 -3.17 9.80 11.87
C ILE A 35 -1.96 10.36 11.14
N ASP A 36 -1.55 11.56 11.54
CA ASP A 36 -0.41 12.25 10.96
C ASP A 36 0.86 12.01 11.77
N SER A 37 1.91 11.58 11.07
CA SER A 37 3.22 11.27 11.64
C SER A 37 4.15 12.50 11.72
N GLN A 38 3.60 13.64 12.13
CA GLN A 38 4.31 14.94 12.24
C GLN A 38 4.81 15.44 10.88
N SER A 39 3.89 15.59 9.93
CA SER A 39 4.18 16.18 8.62
C SER A 39 4.73 17.60 8.74
N THR A 40 5.64 17.93 7.86
CA THR A 40 6.33 19.23 7.80
C THR A 40 6.05 20.00 6.50
N ASP A 41 5.25 19.42 5.61
CA ASP A 41 4.74 20.03 4.38
C ASP A 41 3.31 20.55 4.57
N GLU A 42 2.61 20.87 3.50
CA GLU A 42 1.25 21.40 3.50
C GLU A 42 0.17 20.36 3.88
N THR A 43 0.54 19.13 4.30
CA THR A 43 -0.40 18.05 4.63
C THR A 43 -1.46 18.49 5.63
N LEU A 44 -1.06 19.12 6.74
CA LEU A 44 -1.99 19.57 7.79
C LEU A 44 -2.93 20.67 7.31
N GLU A 45 -2.43 21.59 6.48
CA GLU A 45 -3.25 22.63 5.86
C GLU A 45 -4.31 22.04 4.95
N ILE A 46 -3.97 21.03 4.13
CA ILE A 46 -4.93 20.32 3.28
C ILE A 46 -6.00 19.64 4.12
N LEU A 47 -5.63 18.92 5.19
CA LEU A 47 -6.57 18.26 6.08
C LEU A 47 -7.59 19.23 6.68
N SER A 48 -7.17 20.43 7.08
CA SER A 48 -8.03 21.44 7.69
C SER A 48 -9.13 21.98 6.77
N ARG A 49 -9.01 21.79 5.45
CA ARG A 49 -10.04 22.20 4.47
C ARG A 49 -11.25 21.28 4.44
N TYR A 50 -11.18 20.10 5.07
CA TYR A 50 -12.24 19.09 5.05
C TYR A 50 -12.89 18.96 6.43
N PRO A 51 -14.10 19.49 6.64
CA PRO A 51 -14.73 19.56 7.95
C PRO A 51 -15.04 18.19 8.58
N GLN A 52 -15.15 17.13 7.75
CA GLN A 52 -15.37 15.76 8.22
C GLN A 52 -14.06 15.04 8.63
N VAL A 53 -12.90 15.68 8.45
CA VAL A 53 -11.60 15.11 8.82
C VAL A 53 -11.28 15.45 10.26
N GLU A 54 -10.98 14.43 11.04
CA GLU A 54 -10.42 14.55 12.38
C GLU A 54 -8.97 14.05 12.37
N THR A 55 -8.04 14.95 12.67
CA THR A 55 -6.60 14.68 12.59
C THR A 55 -6.00 14.47 13.96
N PHE A 56 -5.29 13.37 14.13
CA PHE A 56 -4.51 13.03 15.31
C PHE A 56 -3.04 13.00 14.97
N GLN A 57 -2.24 13.82 15.64
CA GLN A 57 -0.79 13.81 15.46
C GLN A 57 -0.14 12.81 16.42
N ARG A 58 0.66 11.91 15.88
CA ARG A 58 1.40 10.93 16.66
C ARG A 58 2.75 10.66 16.01
N ARG A 59 3.82 10.73 16.81
CA ARG A 59 5.16 10.35 16.33
C ARG A 59 5.13 8.91 15.81
N PHE A 60 5.72 8.70 14.64
CA PHE A 60 5.83 7.36 14.06
C PHE A 60 6.81 6.49 14.84
N ASP A 61 6.43 5.27 15.13
CA ASP A 61 7.26 4.19 15.66
C ASP A 61 7.26 2.99 14.70
N THR A 62 6.14 2.25 14.62
CA THR A 62 5.93 1.20 13.60
C THR A 62 4.61 1.40 12.88
N HIS A 63 4.50 0.82 11.68
CA HIS A 63 3.25 0.87 10.93
C HIS A 63 2.09 0.22 11.69
N ALA A 64 2.32 -0.93 12.32
CA ALA A 64 1.27 -1.62 13.07
C ALA A 64 0.77 -0.80 14.26
N GLN A 65 1.67 -0.17 15.01
CA GLN A 65 1.28 0.68 16.14
C GLN A 65 0.54 1.94 15.66
N GLN A 66 0.96 2.53 14.53
CA GLN A 66 0.28 3.70 13.97
C GLN A 66 -1.15 3.37 13.52
N TRP A 67 -1.35 2.23 12.83
CA TRP A 67 -2.67 1.75 12.45
C TRP A 67 -3.54 1.41 13.67
N ASN A 68 -3.01 0.68 14.67
CA ASN A 68 -3.76 0.32 15.86
C ASN A 68 -4.19 1.55 16.67
N TYR A 69 -3.32 2.55 16.81
CA TYR A 69 -3.71 3.82 17.40
C TYR A 69 -4.86 4.46 16.61
N GLY A 70 -4.82 4.42 15.29
CA GLY A 70 -5.92 4.89 14.45
C GLY A 70 -7.20 4.10 14.66
N LEU A 71 -7.14 2.76 14.82
CA LEU A 71 -8.31 1.95 15.14
C LEU A 71 -8.99 2.39 16.45
N GLU A 72 -8.21 2.77 17.47
CA GLU A 72 -8.74 3.26 18.75
C GLU A 72 -9.58 4.53 18.59
N GLN A 73 -9.19 5.42 17.64
CA GLN A 73 -9.89 6.68 17.37
C GLN A 73 -11.21 6.50 16.60
N VAL A 74 -11.44 5.34 15.97
CA VAL A 74 -12.66 5.08 15.18
C VAL A 74 -13.77 4.53 16.08
N ASN A 75 -15.00 5.06 15.91
CA ASN A 75 -16.18 4.66 16.70
C ASN A 75 -17.14 3.74 15.94
N THR A 76 -17.01 3.64 14.60
CA THR A 76 -17.84 2.76 13.79
C THR A 76 -17.29 1.34 13.76
N GLU A 77 -18.16 0.36 13.46
CA GLU A 77 -17.76 -1.03 13.34
C GLU A 77 -16.96 -1.31 12.07
N TRP A 78 -17.28 -0.62 10.97
CA TRP A 78 -16.57 -0.81 9.71
C TRP A 78 -15.52 0.26 9.49
N ILE A 79 -14.31 -0.19 9.21
CA ILE A 79 -13.16 0.65 8.91
C ILE A 79 -12.76 0.44 7.46
N LEU A 80 -12.53 1.54 6.75
CA LEU A 80 -11.92 1.56 5.44
C LEU A 80 -10.49 2.10 5.57
N SER A 81 -9.48 1.21 5.61
CA SER A 81 -8.08 1.62 5.71
C SER A 81 -7.51 2.01 4.35
N LEU A 82 -6.91 3.20 4.29
CA LEU A 82 -6.38 3.77 3.05
C LEU A 82 -5.01 4.41 3.31
N ASP A 83 -4.10 4.25 2.35
CA ASP A 83 -2.93 5.12 2.27
C ASP A 83 -3.36 6.48 1.65
N ALA A 84 -2.61 7.53 1.92
CA ALA A 84 -2.96 8.90 1.52
C ALA A 84 -2.96 9.15 -0.01
N ASP A 85 -2.45 8.19 -0.78
CA ASP A 85 -2.39 8.19 -2.24
C ASP A 85 -3.38 7.20 -2.89
N TYR A 86 -4.33 6.67 -2.09
CA TYR A 86 -5.36 5.73 -2.55
C TYR A 86 -6.65 6.47 -2.93
N ILE A 87 -7.04 6.36 -4.18
CA ILE A 87 -8.22 7.01 -4.74
C ILE A 87 -9.28 5.93 -5.01
N LEU A 88 -10.42 6.04 -4.33
CA LEU A 88 -11.55 5.14 -4.56
C LEU A 88 -12.18 5.42 -5.94
N THR A 89 -12.54 4.36 -6.66
CA THR A 89 -13.38 4.53 -7.86
C THR A 89 -14.84 4.70 -7.47
N ASN A 90 -15.61 5.44 -8.28
CA ASN A 90 -17.07 5.58 -8.08
C ASN A 90 -17.79 4.21 -8.07
N ALA A 91 -17.28 3.24 -8.85
CA ALA A 91 -17.79 1.88 -8.85
C ALA A 91 -17.64 1.21 -7.48
N LEU A 92 -16.49 1.40 -6.82
CA LEU A 92 -16.24 0.86 -5.48
C LEU A 92 -17.10 1.55 -4.41
N ILE A 93 -17.24 2.88 -4.47
CA ILE A 93 -18.11 3.63 -3.55
C ILE A 93 -19.57 3.17 -3.70
N ASN A 94 -20.03 2.99 -4.94
CA ASN A 94 -21.38 2.47 -5.18
C ASN A 94 -21.53 1.02 -4.69
N GLU A 95 -20.49 0.19 -4.85
CA GLU A 95 -20.51 -1.17 -4.32
C GLU A 95 -20.72 -1.18 -2.80
N PHE A 96 -20.08 -0.29 -2.04
CA PHE A 96 -20.30 -0.16 -0.59
C PHE A 96 -21.77 0.10 -0.24
N LYS A 97 -22.48 0.96 -0.99
CA LYS A 97 -23.90 1.26 -0.74
C LYS A 97 -24.79 0.01 -0.83
N TYR A 98 -24.48 -0.88 -1.75
CA TYR A 98 -25.27 -2.11 -1.99
C TYR A 98 -24.71 -3.34 -1.28
N LEU A 99 -23.58 -3.20 -0.58
CA LEU A 99 -22.98 -4.30 0.15
C LEU A 99 -23.86 -4.67 1.35
N SER A 100 -24.17 -5.95 1.50
CA SER A 100 -24.88 -6.51 2.66
C SER A 100 -23.99 -7.59 3.29
N PRO A 101 -23.09 -7.22 4.21
CA PRO A 101 -22.14 -8.17 4.76
C PRO A 101 -22.84 -9.24 5.62
N PRO A 102 -22.68 -10.53 5.31
CA PRO A 102 -23.05 -11.60 6.23
C PRO A 102 -22.36 -11.44 7.58
N VAL A 103 -22.96 -12.01 8.63
CA VAL A 103 -22.45 -11.86 10.02
C VAL A 103 -21.05 -12.47 10.19
N ASP A 104 -20.77 -13.55 9.47
CA ASP A 104 -19.49 -14.26 9.48
C ASP A 104 -18.38 -13.55 8.69
N ILE A 105 -18.73 -12.61 7.80
CA ILE A 105 -17.75 -11.81 7.06
C ILE A 105 -17.20 -10.70 7.96
N ALA A 106 -15.90 -10.76 8.18
CA ALA A 106 -15.16 -9.79 9.00
C ALA A 106 -14.36 -8.78 8.17
N GLY A 107 -14.16 -9.02 6.87
CA GLY A 107 -13.46 -8.06 6.03
C GLY A 107 -13.58 -8.34 4.53
N TYR A 108 -13.15 -7.39 3.73
CA TYR A 108 -13.19 -7.45 2.28
C TYR A 108 -11.87 -7.02 1.67
N PHE A 109 -11.41 -7.79 0.69
CA PHE A 109 -10.28 -7.46 -0.15
C PHE A 109 -10.69 -6.56 -1.31
N ALA A 110 -9.92 -5.52 -1.59
CA ALA A 110 -10.04 -4.73 -2.82
C ALA A 110 -8.86 -4.98 -3.75
N ARG A 111 -9.12 -4.81 -5.05
CA ARG A 111 -8.11 -4.86 -6.09
C ARG A 111 -7.56 -3.46 -6.36
N TYR A 112 -6.30 -3.40 -6.75
CA TYR A 112 -5.61 -2.14 -7.04
C TYR A 112 -5.27 -1.99 -8.51
N ARG A 113 -5.23 -0.73 -8.95
CA ARG A 113 -4.59 -0.32 -10.20
C ARG A 113 -3.56 0.75 -9.88
N TYR A 114 -2.33 0.50 -10.21
CA TYR A 114 -1.30 1.52 -10.12
C TYR A 114 -1.53 2.58 -11.19
N CYS A 115 -1.37 3.85 -10.84
CA CYS A 115 -1.51 4.95 -11.77
C CYS A 115 -0.14 5.55 -12.10
N ILE A 116 0.07 5.88 -13.36
CA ILE A 116 1.21 6.70 -13.80
C ILE A 116 0.67 8.02 -14.33
N PHE A 117 1.01 9.11 -13.65
CA PHE A 117 0.51 10.45 -13.93
C PHE A 117 -1.03 10.48 -14.07
N GLY A 118 -1.73 9.88 -13.11
CA GLY A 118 -3.19 9.84 -13.01
C GLY A 118 -3.92 8.88 -13.94
N LYS A 119 -3.21 8.12 -14.75
CA LYS A 119 -3.82 7.12 -15.60
C LYS A 119 -3.66 5.73 -15.00
N PRO A 120 -4.76 5.04 -14.65
CA PRO A 120 -4.69 3.69 -14.14
C PRO A 120 -4.19 2.74 -15.23
N LEU A 121 -3.25 1.89 -14.85
CA LEU A 121 -2.66 0.90 -15.73
C LEU A 121 -3.42 -0.43 -15.67
N ARG A 122 -3.39 -1.19 -16.78
CA ARG A 122 -3.84 -2.58 -16.85
C ARG A 122 -2.84 -3.51 -16.21
N GLY A 123 -1.56 -3.26 -16.47
CA GLY A 123 -0.41 -4.11 -16.19
C GLY A 123 0.21 -3.94 -14.81
N THR A 124 -0.57 -3.87 -13.74
CA THR A 124 -0.02 -3.71 -12.39
C THR A 124 0.21 -5.04 -11.69
N ILE A 125 1.19 -5.06 -10.77
CA ILE A 125 1.54 -6.23 -9.96
C ILE A 125 1.10 -6.12 -8.49
N LEU A 126 0.29 -5.09 -8.15
CA LEU A 126 -0.19 -4.92 -6.78
C LEU A 126 -1.18 -6.04 -6.42
N PRO A 127 -0.93 -6.80 -5.34
CA PRO A 127 -1.87 -7.80 -4.87
C PRO A 127 -3.12 -7.14 -4.28
N PRO A 128 -4.27 -7.84 -4.28
CA PRO A 128 -5.41 -7.41 -3.48
C PRO A 128 -5.04 -7.28 -2.01
N ARG A 129 -5.57 -6.26 -1.33
CA ARG A 129 -5.39 -6.07 0.11
C ARG A 129 -6.74 -5.99 0.79
N GLN A 130 -6.80 -6.43 2.03
CA GLN A 130 -7.96 -6.28 2.86
C GLN A 130 -8.03 -4.84 3.36
N VAL A 131 -9.08 -4.11 2.95
CA VAL A 131 -9.19 -2.67 3.18
C VAL A 131 -10.44 -2.27 3.95
N LEU A 132 -11.54 -3.02 3.80
CA LEU A 132 -12.77 -2.81 4.52
C LEU A 132 -12.94 -3.96 5.52
N PHE A 133 -13.01 -3.66 6.83
CA PHE A 133 -13.04 -4.71 7.85
C PHE A 133 -13.75 -4.25 9.12
N ARG A 134 -14.19 -5.24 9.92
CA ARG A 134 -14.80 -4.99 11.23
C ARG A 134 -13.73 -4.67 12.26
N LYS A 135 -13.85 -3.51 12.92
CA LYS A 135 -12.95 -3.06 13.99
C LYS A 135 -12.82 -4.12 15.09
N SER A 136 -13.96 -4.63 15.57
CA SER A 136 -14.03 -5.58 16.70
C SER A 136 -13.33 -6.92 16.45
N ARG A 137 -13.01 -7.22 15.18
CA ARG A 137 -12.40 -8.49 14.75
C ARG A 137 -11.01 -8.32 14.12
N SER A 138 -10.41 -7.16 14.26
CA SER A 138 -9.19 -6.84 13.49
C SER A 138 -8.14 -6.18 14.33
N ILE A 139 -6.88 -6.52 14.05
CA ILE A 139 -5.70 -5.92 14.66
C ILE A 139 -4.55 -5.90 13.65
N TYR A 140 -3.73 -4.87 13.69
CA TYR A 140 -2.48 -4.84 12.95
C TYR A 140 -1.34 -5.40 13.77
N ILE A 141 -0.51 -6.25 13.17
CA ILE A 141 0.72 -6.76 13.74
C ILE A 141 1.92 -6.36 12.88
N ASP A 142 3.09 -6.23 13.49
CA ASP A 142 4.32 -5.98 12.74
C ASP A 142 4.70 -7.23 11.92
N ASP A 143 5.02 -7.01 10.63
CA ASP A 143 5.53 -8.03 9.71
C ASP A 143 6.85 -7.53 9.09
N GLY A 144 7.90 -7.60 9.88
CA GLY A 144 9.22 -7.10 9.51
C GLY A 144 9.23 -5.59 9.30
N HIS A 145 9.22 -5.13 8.06
CA HIS A 145 9.24 -3.71 7.70
C HIS A 145 7.86 -3.13 7.35
N THR A 146 6.83 -3.97 7.40
CA THR A 146 5.44 -3.60 7.07
C THR A 146 4.52 -3.99 8.21
N GLN A 147 3.23 -3.86 7.99
CA GLN A 147 2.18 -4.35 8.85
C GLN A 147 1.37 -5.43 8.16
N LEU A 148 0.88 -6.36 8.94
CA LEU A 148 -0.11 -7.34 8.53
C LEU A 148 -1.42 -7.07 9.29
N LEU A 149 -2.51 -6.88 8.55
CA LEU A 149 -3.85 -6.87 9.14
C LEU A 149 -4.31 -8.31 9.39
N GLN A 150 -4.49 -8.65 10.65
CA GLN A 150 -5.13 -9.90 11.07
C GLN A 150 -6.62 -9.66 11.27
N VAL A 151 -7.45 -10.44 10.60
CA VAL A 151 -8.91 -10.39 10.70
C VAL A 151 -9.44 -11.75 11.12
N ASN A 152 -10.16 -11.76 12.24
CA ASN A 152 -10.79 -12.97 12.76
C ASN A 152 -12.19 -13.15 12.15
N GLY A 153 -12.31 -14.02 11.15
CA GLY A 153 -13.54 -14.33 10.44
C GLY A 153 -13.31 -14.48 8.93
N ASN A 154 -14.38 -14.78 8.22
CA ASN A 154 -14.34 -14.94 6.77
C ASN A 154 -14.13 -13.59 6.08
N SER A 155 -13.59 -13.64 4.85
CA SER A 155 -13.33 -12.45 4.04
C SER A 155 -14.00 -12.57 2.67
N GLY A 156 -14.57 -11.46 2.21
CA GLY A 156 -15.14 -11.30 0.89
C GLY A 156 -14.20 -10.60 -0.09
N GLN A 157 -14.65 -10.46 -1.34
CA GLN A 157 -13.94 -9.76 -2.41
C GLN A 157 -14.81 -8.63 -2.95
N LEU A 158 -14.24 -7.43 -3.06
CA LEU A 158 -14.85 -6.29 -3.74
C LEU A 158 -14.54 -6.35 -5.25
N LYS A 159 -15.48 -5.92 -6.06
CA LYS A 159 -15.35 -5.90 -7.53
C LYS A 159 -14.70 -4.63 -8.04
N GLY A 160 -14.95 -3.50 -7.35
CA GLY A 160 -14.37 -2.22 -7.65
C GLY A 160 -12.87 -2.17 -7.42
N TYR A 161 -12.23 -1.09 -7.90
CA TYR A 161 -10.79 -0.89 -7.79
C TYR A 161 -10.47 0.31 -6.90
N ILE A 162 -9.32 0.24 -6.24
CA ILE A 162 -8.64 1.38 -5.66
C ILE A 162 -7.49 1.75 -6.61
N HIS A 163 -7.38 3.03 -6.94
CA HIS A 163 -6.27 3.56 -7.71
C HIS A 163 -5.16 3.98 -6.74
N HIS A 164 -3.96 3.44 -6.92
CA HIS A 164 -2.76 3.88 -6.23
C HIS A 164 -2.07 4.91 -7.13
N ASP A 165 -2.27 6.20 -6.83
CA ASP A 165 -1.83 7.33 -7.66
C ASP A 165 -0.86 8.23 -6.87
N ASP A 166 0.31 7.74 -6.56
CA ASP A 166 1.36 8.53 -5.91
C ASP A 166 1.92 9.59 -6.87
N ARG A 167 1.87 10.86 -6.46
CA ARG A 167 2.34 12.02 -7.22
C ARG A 167 3.61 12.63 -6.66
N LYS A 168 4.23 11.97 -5.70
CA LYS A 168 5.53 12.40 -5.21
C LYS A 168 6.58 12.35 -6.32
N PRO A 169 7.60 13.21 -6.25
CA PRO A 169 8.66 13.24 -7.27
C PRO A 169 9.44 11.91 -7.32
N LEU A 170 10.03 11.63 -8.47
CA LEU A 170 10.83 10.43 -8.70
C LEU A 170 11.95 10.25 -7.67
N SER A 171 12.56 11.36 -7.21
CA SER A 171 13.59 11.33 -6.16
C SER A 171 13.08 10.72 -4.85
N ARG A 172 11.82 11.01 -4.46
CA ARG A 172 11.19 10.42 -3.28
C ARG A 172 10.95 8.92 -3.47
N TRP A 173 10.47 8.54 -4.65
CA TRP A 173 10.29 7.14 -5.02
C TRP A 173 11.61 6.37 -4.97
N LEU A 174 12.69 6.91 -5.56
CA LEU A 174 14.03 6.29 -5.53
C LEU A 174 14.53 6.08 -4.10
N TRP A 175 14.38 7.09 -3.24
CA TRP A 175 14.76 6.99 -1.84
C TRP A 175 13.98 5.89 -1.11
N ALA A 176 12.67 5.80 -1.32
CA ALA A 176 11.83 4.77 -0.73
C ALA A 176 12.20 3.35 -1.25
N GLN A 177 12.41 3.22 -2.58
CA GLN A 177 12.78 1.94 -3.16
C GLN A 177 14.13 1.45 -2.61
N ASN A 178 15.12 2.31 -2.47
CA ASN A 178 16.41 1.91 -1.89
C ASN A 178 16.22 1.34 -0.48
N ARG A 179 15.45 2.00 0.39
CA ARG A 179 15.16 1.48 1.74
C ARG A 179 14.44 0.13 1.70
N TYR A 180 13.43 -0.01 0.84
CA TYR A 180 12.69 -1.27 0.71
C TYR A 180 13.59 -2.41 0.22
N MET A 181 14.49 -2.15 -0.73
CA MET A 181 15.36 -3.18 -1.28
C MET A 181 16.46 -3.61 -0.31
N VAL A 182 16.95 -2.72 0.56
CA VAL A 182 17.84 -3.11 1.67
C VAL A 182 17.16 -4.11 2.60
N ILE A 183 15.91 -3.83 2.99
CA ILE A 183 15.15 -4.70 3.89
C ILE A 183 14.80 -6.03 3.22
N GLU A 184 14.39 -5.98 1.95
CA GLU A 184 14.07 -7.17 1.18
C GLU A 184 15.32 -8.06 0.95
N ALA A 185 16.46 -7.46 0.68
CA ALA A 185 17.73 -8.20 0.57
C ALA A 185 18.05 -8.94 1.87
N LYS A 186 17.93 -8.26 3.01
CA LYS A 186 18.14 -8.87 4.33
C LYS A 186 17.18 -10.03 4.58
N LYS A 187 15.90 -9.87 4.27
CA LYS A 187 14.88 -10.93 4.37
C LYS A 187 15.23 -12.13 3.50
N LEU A 188 15.57 -11.91 2.24
CA LEU A 188 15.94 -12.98 1.31
C LEU A 188 17.18 -13.76 1.76
N LEU A 189 18.18 -13.07 2.32
CA LEU A 189 19.40 -13.70 2.83
C LEU A 189 19.12 -14.56 4.06
N GLN A 190 18.25 -14.11 4.95
CA GLN A 190 17.91 -14.80 6.20
C GLN A 190 16.92 -15.95 5.99
N THR A 191 16.14 -15.95 4.91
CA THR A 191 15.12 -16.97 4.66
C THR A 191 15.73 -18.24 4.06
N PRO A 192 15.52 -19.43 4.66
CA PRO A 192 15.96 -20.70 4.09
C PRO A 192 15.40 -20.92 2.68
N THR A 193 16.21 -21.42 1.75
CA THR A 193 15.84 -21.60 0.34
C THR A 193 14.57 -22.45 0.14
N ALA A 194 14.32 -23.40 1.03
CA ALA A 194 13.11 -24.24 0.99
C ALA A 194 11.82 -23.47 1.24
N GLN A 195 11.88 -22.35 1.97
CA GLN A 195 10.73 -21.50 2.31
C GLN A 195 10.50 -20.37 1.30
N LEU A 196 11.42 -20.17 0.36
CA LEU A 196 11.33 -19.12 -0.64
C LEU A 196 10.29 -19.45 -1.72
N SER A 197 9.48 -18.48 -2.08
CA SER A 197 8.63 -18.54 -3.26
C SER A 197 9.44 -18.68 -4.55
N LEU A 198 8.81 -19.07 -5.66
CA LEU A 198 9.46 -19.12 -6.97
C LEU A 198 10.04 -17.75 -7.37
N GLY A 199 9.29 -16.68 -7.11
CA GLY A 199 9.75 -15.30 -7.37
C GLY A 199 11.00 -14.95 -6.58
N ASP A 200 11.04 -15.31 -5.29
CA ASP A 200 12.20 -15.04 -4.43
C ASP A 200 13.42 -15.86 -4.83
N LYS A 201 13.22 -17.10 -5.31
CA LYS A 201 14.29 -17.92 -5.88
C LYS A 201 14.91 -17.28 -7.13
N ILE A 202 14.07 -16.68 -8.00
CA ILE A 202 14.54 -15.93 -9.18
C ILE A 202 15.33 -14.68 -8.73
N ARG A 203 14.84 -13.95 -7.73
CA ARG A 203 15.53 -12.78 -7.15
C ARG A 203 16.89 -13.14 -6.56
N LYS A 204 17.01 -14.29 -5.89
CA LYS A 204 18.31 -14.79 -5.40
C LYS A 204 19.32 -15.08 -6.52
N GLN A 205 18.89 -15.29 -7.76
CA GLN A 205 19.80 -15.38 -8.92
C GLN A 205 20.28 -14.01 -9.40
N LYS A 206 19.89 -12.95 -8.69
CA LYS A 206 20.36 -11.57 -8.88
C LYS A 206 20.03 -11.02 -10.27
N LEU A 207 20.92 -11.18 -11.26
CA LEU A 207 20.83 -10.51 -12.56
C LEU A 207 19.61 -10.89 -13.42
N LEU A 208 18.90 -11.98 -13.14
CA LEU A 208 17.74 -12.41 -13.92
C LEU A 208 16.47 -11.65 -13.56
N ALA A 209 16.23 -11.36 -12.29
CA ALA A 209 14.99 -10.77 -11.80
C ALA A 209 14.61 -9.44 -12.49
N PRO A 210 15.53 -8.49 -12.75
CA PRO A 210 15.22 -7.25 -13.44
C PRO A 210 14.64 -7.46 -14.84
N PHE A 211 15.16 -8.39 -15.62
CA PHE A 211 14.68 -8.69 -16.97
C PHE A 211 13.37 -9.46 -16.94
N VAL A 212 13.24 -10.42 -16.03
CA VAL A 212 12.00 -11.18 -15.85
C VAL A 212 10.85 -10.27 -15.50
N ILE A 213 11.01 -9.34 -14.55
CA ILE A 213 9.93 -8.42 -14.15
C ILE A 213 9.58 -7.44 -15.28
N LEU A 214 10.56 -6.97 -16.05
CA LEU A 214 10.34 -6.10 -17.22
C LEU A 214 9.41 -6.79 -18.24
N ILE A 215 9.78 -8.00 -18.66
CA ILE A 215 9.01 -8.81 -19.61
C ILE A 215 7.62 -9.12 -19.04
N TYR A 216 7.56 -9.52 -17.77
CA TYR A 216 6.32 -9.83 -17.07
C TYR A 216 5.35 -8.63 -17.07
N CYS A 217 5.83 -7.43 -16.71
CA CYS A 217 4.99 -6.22 -16.68
C CYS A 217 4.54 -5.81 -18.09
N LEU A 218 5.45 -5.83 -19.08
CA LEU A 218 5.14 -5.36 -20.42
C LEU A 218 4.24 -6.33 -21.19
N ILE A 219 4.55 -7.62 -21.15
CA ILE A 219 3.90 -8.63 -22.00
C ILE A 219 2.77 -9.32 -21.21
N LEU A 220 3.09 -10.04 -20.12
CA LEU A 220 2.12 -10.88 -19.42
C LEU A 220 1.04 -10.06 -18.71
N LYS A 221 1.39 -8.90 -18.18
CA LYS A 221 0.43 -7.97 -17.56
C LYS A 221 -0.17 -6.96 -18.54
N GLY A 222 0.25 -6.97 -19.79
CA GLY A 222 -0.31 -6.11 -20.85
C GLY A 222 0.13 -4.64 -20.74
N GLY A 223 1.27 -4.35 -20.11
CA GLY A 223 1.78 -2.98 -19.97
C GLY A 223 2.06 -2.28 -21.29
N LEU A 224 2.36 -3.03 -22.37
CA LEU A 224 2.48 -2.47 -23.71
C LEU A 224 1.19 -1.77 -24.18
N LEU A 225 0.02 -2.27 -23.76
CA LEU A 225 -1.28 -1.67 -24.07
C LEU A 225 -1.55 -0.36 -23.31
N ASP A 226 -0.74 -0.05 -22.32
CA ASP A 226 -0.78 1.21 -21.57
C ASP A 226 0.18 2.26 -22.16
N GLY A 227 0.85 1.93 -23.27
CA GLY A 227 1.78 2.80 -23.99
C GLY A 227 2.99 3.18 -23.13
N TRP A 228 3.47 4.43 -23.28
CA TRP A 228 4.65 4.91 -22.55
C TRP A 228 4.51 4.84 -21.01
N ARG A 229 3.28 4.92 -20.48
CA ARG A 229 3.03 4.82 -19.05
C ARG A 229 3.26 3.40 -18.52
N GLY A 230 2.86 2.40 -19.29
CA GLY A 230 3.16 1.00 -18.99
C GLY A 230 4.65 0.71 -19.07
N LEU A 231 5.35 1.27 -20.06
CA LEU A 231 6.80 1.20 -20.13
C LEU A 231 7.49 1.87 -18.93
N TYR A 232 7.04 3.08 -18.57
CA TYR A 232 7.57 3.80 -17.40
C TYR A 232 7.43 2.97 -16.13
N TYR A 233 6.24 2.39 -15.89
CA TYR A 233 6.01 1.51 -14.75
C TYR A 233 6.90 0.26 -14.77
N ALA A 234 7.01 -0.40 -15.93
CA ALA A 234 7.84 -1.59 -16.06
C ALA A 234 9.33 -1.30 -15.82
N LEU A 235 9.82 -0.14 -16.26
CA LEU A 235 11.18 0.33 -15.98
C LEU A 235 11.39 0.63 -14.50
N GLN A 236 10.41 1.23 -13.81
CA GLN A 236 10.47 1.41 -12.36
C GLN A 236 10.56 0.05 -11.64
N ARG A 237 9.77 -0.93 -12.05
CA ARG A 237 9.82 -2.29 -11.46
C ARG A 237 11.15 -3.00 -11.73
N MET A 238 11.66 -2.90 -12.96
CA MET A 238 12.98 -3.39 -13.32
C MET A 238 14.07 -2.74 -12.47
N PHE A 239 14.01 -1.41 -12.30
CA PHE A 239 14.99 -0.67 -11.49
C PHE A 239 14.96 -1.11 -10.02
N ALA A 240 13.78 -1.33 -9.43
CA ALA A 240 13.67 -1.84 -8.06
C ALA A 240 14.33 -3.22 -7.92
N GLU A 241 14.10 -4.14 -8.87
CA GLU A 241 14.77 -5.45 -8.85
C GLU A 241 16.28 -5.35 -9.12
N LEU A 242 16.73 -4.35 -9.89
CA LEU A 242 18.15 -4.08 -10.09
C LEU A 242 18.81 -3.60 -8.79
N LEU A 243 18.17 -2.68 -8.05
CA LEU A 243 18.65 -2.27 -6.72
C LEU A 243 18.74 -3.46 -5.75
N LEU A 244 17.73 -4.33 -5.73
CA LEU A 244 17.75 -5.53 -4.92
C LEU A 244 18.95 -6.44 -5.30
N SER A 245 19.17 -6.62 -6.60
CA SER A 245 20.29 -7.41 -7.11
C SER A 245 21.64 -6.86 -6.65
N LEU A 246 21.81 -5.54 -6.69
CA LEU A 246 23.03 -4.88 -6.23
C LEU A 246 23.25 -5.07 -4.73
N HIS A 247 22.22 -4.91 -3.90
CA HIS A 247 22.31 -5.17 -2.46
C HIS A 247 22.62 -6.63 -2.14
N LEU A 248 22.08 -7.59 -2.89
CA LEU A 248 22.41 -9.00 -2.72
C LEU A 248 23.87 -9.32 -3.13
N ILE A 249 24.39 -8.67 -4.18
CA ILE A 249 25.79 -8.81 -4.59
C ILE A 249 26.72 -8.20 -3.55
N GLU A 250 26.40 -7.00 -3.07
CA GLU A 250 27.19 -6.33 -2.03
C GLU A 250 27.28 -7.17 -0.75
N ALA A 251 26.16 -7.76 -0.32
CA ALA A 251 26.12 -8.63 0.86
C ALA A 251 26.98 -9.89 0.73
N ASP A 252 27.06 -10.47 -0.46
CA ASP A 252 27.93 -11.64 -0.71
C ASP A 252 29.42 -11.27 -0.64
N GLN A 253 29.80 -10.06 -1.05
CA GLN A 253 31.20 -9.61 -1.04
C GLN A 253 31.64 -9.13 0.35
N ASN A 254 30.68 -8.62 1.18
CA ASN A 254 30.93 -8.05 2.50
C ASN A 254 30.09 -8.75 3.59
N PRO A 255 30.32 -10.03 3.90
CA PRO A 255 29.50 -10.79 4.84
C PRO A 255 29.56 -10.27 6.29
N THR A 256 30.52 -9.40 6.63
CA THR A 256 30.68 -8.83 7.97
C THR A 256 29.69 -7.70 8.28
N ASN A 257 29.17 -6.99 7.29
CA ASN A 257 28.24 -5.86 7.48
C ASN A 257 26.79 -6.30 7.72
N HIS A 258 26.48 -7.59 7.63
CA HIS A 258 25.12 -8.13 7.75
C HIS A 258 24.93 -9.12 8.90
N ARG A 259 25.90 -9.23 9.83
CA ARG A 259 25.69 -10.00 11.07
C ARG A 259 24.75 -9.19 11.98
N PRO A 260 23.68 -9.81 12.51
CA PRO A 260 22.85 -9.16 13.51
C PRO A 260 23.70 -8.85 14.74
N GLY A 261 23.74 -7.58 15.14
CA GLY A 261 24.20 -7.17 16.46
C GLY A 261 23.11 -7.47 17.48
#